data_0b38fef507396a96a7d08ba69cda4cae
#
_entry.id   0b38fef507396a96a7d08ba69cda4cae
#
_cell.length_a   1.000
_cell.length_b   1.000
_cell.length_c   1.000
_cell.angle_alpha   90.00
_cell.angle_beta   90.00
_cell.angle_gamma   90.00
#
_symmetry.space_group_name_H-M   'P 1'
#
loop_
_entity.id
_entity.type
_entity.pdbx_description
1 polymer ?
#
loop_
_entity_poly.entity_id
_entity_poly.type
_entity_poly.pdbx_seq_one_letter_code
_entity_poly.pdbx_strand_id
1 'polypeptide(L)'
;PWHHDAERSQTHRRSPTDQDADHVLLRTIRCVNGHVEMHMECEPKLDYGRTGLVWEYDGEGYGQAMGRATEGDLELRLTTDLRMGFEGGRARARTTLHDGDTAFVALSWSEHAPPVNYDEAYHRLVYTADFWHEWLSHGDFPDHPWRTFLQRSALTLKGLTYAPTGALVAAATTSLPETPGG
;
A
#
# COMPACT_ATOMS: atom_id res chain seq x y z
N PRO A 1 -0.53 0.73 -6.35
CA PRO A 1 -0.77 0.26 -7.72
C PRO A 1 0.46 0.57 -8.56
N TRP A 2 0.98 -0.44 -9.27
CA TRP A 2 2.10 -0.30 -10.17
C TRP A 2 1.55 0.20 -11.51
N HIS A 3 1.67 1.48 -11.77
CA HIS A 3 1.45 2.04 -13.10
C HIS A 3 2.79 2.25 -13.77
N HIS A 4 3.00 1.65 -14.90
CA HIS A 4 4.05 2.00 -15.83
C HIS A 4 3.43 2.64 -17.06
N ASP A 5 3.65 3.92 -17.22
CA ASP A 5 3.51 4.54 -18.52
C ASP A 5 4.71 4.11 -19.38
N ALA A 6 4.49 3.13 -20.25
CA ALA A 6 5.52 2.58 -21.11
C ALA A 6 6.19 3.63 -22.03
N GLU A 7 5.55 4.77 -22.23
CA GLU A 7 6.09 5.85 -23.08
C GLU A 7 7.22 6.64 -22.40
N ARG A 8 7.30 6.67 -21.06
CA ARG A 8 8.35 7.41 -20.33
C ARG A 8 9.65 6.63 -20.11
N SER A 9 9.66 5.32 -20.32
CA SER A 9 10.85 4.48 -20.10
C SER A 9 11.94 4.62 -21.18
N GLN A 10 11.74 5.46 -22.20
CA GLN A 10 12.68 5.56 -23.32
C GLN A 10 13.77 6.64 -23.19
N THR A 11 13.82 7.40 -22.12
CA THR A 11 14.87 8.41 -21.94
C THR A 11 16.07 7.87 -21.17
N HIS A 12 17.00 7.28 -21.87
CA HIS A 12 18.24 6.65 -21.36
C HIS A 12 19.29 7.60 -20.75
N ARG A 13 18.96 8.83 -20.41
CA ARG A 13 19.98 9.82 -19.98
C ARG A 13 20.03 10.14 -18.50
N ARG A 14 19.09 9.66 -17.70
CA ARG A 14 19.11 9.75 -16.22
C ARG A 14 18.64 8.44 -15.63
N SER A 15 19.19 8.08 -14.47
CA SER A 15 18.60 6.96 -13.72
C SER A 15 17.10 7.20 -13.58
N PRO A 16 16.26 6.30 -14.08
CA PRO A 16 14.81 6.44 -13.97
C PRO A 16 14.47 6.53 -12.47
N THR A 17 13.61 7.46 -12.13
CA THR A 17 13.09 7.60 -10.77
C THR A 17 11.69 7.04 -10.76
N ASP A 18 11.30 6.34 -9.71
CA ASP A 18 9.95 5.79 -9.52
C ASP A 18 8.99 6.91 -9.05
N GLN A 19 8.99 8.03 -9.77
CA GLN A 19 8.17 9.20 -9.45
C GLN A 19 6.71 9.05 -9.87
N ASP A 20 6.41 8.04 -10.69
CA ASP A 20 5.06 7.79 -11.20
C ASP A 20 4.29 6.73 -10.37
N ALA A 21 4.89 6.21 -9.30
CA ALA A 21 4.19 5.27 -8.43
C ALA A 21 3.19 5.99 -7.51
N ASP A 22 1.97 5.50 -7.50
CA ASP A 22 0.96 5.89 -6.50
C ASP A 22 1.35 5.34 -5.13
N HIS A 23 2.24 5.96 -4.41
CA HIS A 23 2.70 5.51 -3.09
C HIS A 23 1.53 5.44 -2.08
N VAL A 24 0.68 4.45 -2.28
CA VAL A 24 -0.50 4.21 -1.44
C VAL A 24 -0.56 2.77 -0.95
N LEU A 25 -0.71 2.60 0.35
CA LEU A 25 -1.07 1.34 0.99
C LEU A 25 -2.57 1.31 1.18
N LEU A 26 -3.24 0.39 0.50
CA LEU A 26 -4.69 0.32 0.46
C LEU A 26 -5.19 -0.99 1.08
N ARG A 27 -6.21 -0.88 1.91
CA ARG A 27 -6.94 -2.03 2.46
C ARG A 27 -8.43 -1.81 2.29
N THR A 28 -9.12 -2.84 1.77
CA THR A 28 -10.57 -2.91 1.72
C THR A 28 -11.05 -4.07 2.59
N ILE A 29 -12.12 -3.88 3.29
CA ILE A 29 -12.72 -4.83 4.22
C ILE A 29 -14.18 -5.00 3.81
N ARG A 30 -14.67 -6.25 3.84
CA ARG A 30 -16.08 -6.57 3.66
C ARG A 30 -16.50 -7.64 4.66
N CYS A 31 -17.56 -7.38 5.41
CA CYS A 31 -18.20 -8.40 6.22
C CYS A 31 -19.07 -9.27 5.31
N VAL A 32 -18.75 -10.56 5.20
CA VAL A 32 -19.44 -11.48 4.27
C VAL A 32 -20.59 -12.24 4.91
N ASN A 33 -20.65 -12.29 6.25
CA ASN A 33 -21.73 -12.93 6.98
C ASN A 33 -21.68 -12.54 8.47
N GLY A 34 -22.84 -12.32 9.08
CA GLY A 34 -23.00 -12.05 10.51
C GLY A 34 -22.49 -10.65 10.89
N HIS A 35 -21.66 -10.58 11.91
CA HIS A 35 -21.03 -9.31 12.33
C HIS A 35 -19.61 -9.55 12.83
N VAL A 36 -18.78 -8.54 12.70
CA VAL A 36 -17.39 -8.56 13.16
C VAL A 36 -17.01 -7.21 13.77
N GLU A 37 -16.42 -7.24 14.95
CA GLU A 37 -15.78 -6.07 15.53
C GLU A 37 -14.43 -5.89 14.87
N MET A 38 -14.21 -4.70 14.30
CA MET A 38 -12.99 -4.33 13.61
C MET A 38 -12.26 -3.21 14.35
N HIS A 39 -10.96 -3.38 14.49
CA HIS A 39 -10.05 -2.37 15.00
C HIS A 39 -9.05 -1.99 13.90
N MET A 40 -8.94 -0.72 13.62
CA MET A 40 -7.90 -0.14 12.79
C MET A 40 -6.87 0.54 13.68
N GLU A 41 -5.61 0.28 13.45
CA GLU A 41 -4.50 0.99 14.05
C GLU A 41 -3.47 1.32 12.96
N CYS A 42 -3.12 2.60 12.85
CA CYS A 42 -2.09 3.07 11.93
C CYS A 42 -1.03 3.83 12.76
N GLU A 43 0.14 3.22 12.88
CA GLU A 43 1.28 3.74 13.63
C GLU A 43 2.55 3.63 12.79
N PRO A 44 2.78 4.52 11.82
CA PRO A 44 4.01 4.54 11.06
C PRO A 44 5.22 4.81 11.96
N LYS A 45 6.29 4.05 11.77
CA LYS A 45 7.56 4.19 12.49
C LYS A 45 8.59 4.79 11.55
N LEU A 46 8.73 6.10 11.61
CA LEU A 46 9.64 6.85 10.76
C LEU A 46 11.08 6.75 11.29
N ASP A 47 12.04 6.72 10.36
CA ASP A 47 13.47 6.59 10.69
C ASP A 47 13.73 5.53 11.78
N TYR A 48 13.24 4.31 11.56
CA TYR A 48 13.35 3.19 12.50
C TYR A 48 12.76 3.48 13.90
N GLY A 49 11.74 4.34 13.96
CA GLY A 49 11.07 4.74 15.20
C GLY A 49 11.78 5.88 15.97
N ARG A 50 12.77 6.52 15.35
CA ARG A 50 13.48 7.68 15.96
C ARG A 50 12.69 8.97 15.80
N THR A 51 11.99 9.11 14.68
CA THR A 51 11.17 10.29 14.39
C THR A 51 9.70 10.00 14.74
N GLY A 52 9.09 10.91 15.51
CA GLY A 52 7.68 10.84 15.85
C GLY A 52 6.79 11.29 14.69
N LEU A 53 5.50 10.98 14.81
CA LEU A 53 4.46 11.42 13.88
C LEU A 53 3.33 12.08 14.68
N VAL A 54 2.83 13.21 14.17
CA VAL A 54 1.66 13.90 14.73
C VAL A 54 0.54 13.85 13.70
N TRP A 55 -0.62 13.35 14.12
CA TRP A 55 -1.82 13.29 13.28
C TRP A 55 -2.73 14.46 13.58
N GLU A 56 -3.26 15.08 12.51
CA GLU A 56 -4.27 16.12 12.56
C GLU A 56 -5.38 15.76 11.56
N TYR A 57 -6.62 16.13 11.86
CA TYR A 57 -7.71 15.97 10.90
C TYR A 57 -7.48 16.90 9.70
N ASP A 58 -7.74 16.35 8.50
CA ASP A 58 -7.65 17.08 7.24
C ASP A 58 -9.07 17.20 6.66
N GLY A 59 -9.62 18.42 6.71
CA GLY A 59 -10.97 18.70 6.26
C GLY A 59 -12.07 18.50 7.31
N GLU A 60 -13.31 18.42 6.82
CA GLU A 60 -14.47 18.21 7.67
C GLU A 60 -14.68 16.72 7.97
N GLY A 61 -14.93 16.39 9.23
CA GLY A 61 -15.20 15.01 9.66
C GLY A 61 -14.00 14.30 10.28
N TYR A 62 -14.10 12.97 10.38
CA TYR A 62 -13.14 12.14 11.13
C TYR A 62 -12.50 11.05 10.22
N GLY A 63 -12.73 11.12 8.92
CA GLY A 63 -12.28 10.11 7.97
C GLY A 63 -11.00 10.48 7.21
N GLN A 64 -10.49 11.72 7.36
CA GLN A 64 -9.29 12.18 6.68
C GLN A 64 -8.31 12.78 7.70
N ALA A 65 -7.04 12.44 7.56
CA ALA A 65 -6.00 12.91 8.43
C ALA A 65 -4.68 13.14 7.69
N MET A 66 -3.95 14.16 8.16
CA MET A 66 -2.57 14.43 7.78
C MET A 66 -1.66 14.07 8.94
N GLY A 67 -0.69 13.20 8.68
CA GLY A 67 0.38 12.87 9.61
C GLY A 67 1.65 13.61 9.22
N ARG A 68 2.20 14.40 10.11
CA ARG A 68 3.48 15.11 9.90
C ARG A 68 4.57 14.55 10.78
N ALA A 69 5.71 14.30 10.17
CA ALA A 69 6.90 13.93 10.94
C ALA A 69 7.32 15.07 11.88
N THR A 70 7.77 14.72 13.08
CA THR A 70 8.28 15.72 14.03
C THR A 70 9.64 16.29 13.60
N GLU A 71 10.32 15.60 12.72
CA GLU A 71 11.59 16.02 12.12
C GLU A 71 11.56 15.73 10.62
N GLY A 72 12.03 16.67 9.78
CA GLY A 72 11.96 16.56 8.33
C GLY A 72 10.60 16.94 7.74
N ASP A 73 10.45 16.74 6.43
CA ASP A 73 9.30 17.22 5.64
C ASP A 73 8.34 16.10 5.22
N LEU A 74 8.45 14.92 5.84
CA LEU A 74 7.58 13.80 5.45
C LEU A 74 6.14 14.04 5.93
N GLU A 75 5.23 14.01 4.99
CA GLU A 75 3.79 14.03 5.22
C GLU A 75 3.16 12.71 4.77
N LEU A 76 2.23 12.22 5.57
CA LEU A 76 1.41 11.05 5.28
C LEU A 76 -0.05 11.47 5.25
N ARG A 77 -0.82 10.97 4.30
CA ARG A 77 -2.28 11.16 4.24
C ARG A 77 -2.97 9.85 4.55
N LEU A 78 -3.87 9.87 5.50
CA LEU A 78 -4.68 8.72 5.89
C LEU A 78 -6.15 9.02 5.61
N THR A 79 -6.78 8.20 4.77
CA THR A 79 -8.21 8.32 4.44
C THR A 79 -8.94 7.02 4.74
N THR A 80 -10.15 7.13 5.23
CA THR A 80 -11.02 6.00 5.56
C THR A 80 -12.48 6.46 5.69
N ASP A 81 -13.41 5.55 5.58
CA ASP A 81 -14.82 5.76 5.93
C ASP A 81 -15.10 5.52 7.42
N LEU A 82 -14.08 5.13 8.18
CA LEU A 82 -14.18 4.94 9.61
C LEU A 82 -14.01 6.24 10.37
N ARG A 83 -14.63 6.33 11.54
CA ARG A 83 -14.38 7.46 12.45
C ARG A 83 -13.09 7.24 13.22
N MET A 84 -12.05 7.99 12.85
CA MET A 84 -10.74 7.93 13.49
C MET A 84 -10.65 8.80 14.75
N GLY A 85 -9.74 8.42 15.65
CA GLY A 85 -9.20 9.22 16.73
C GLY A 85 -7.68 9.08 16.79
N PHE A 86 -7.00 10.01 17.46
CA PHE A 86 -5.54 10.03 17.55
C PHE A 86 -5.07 9.94 18.99
N GLU A 87 -4.06 9.10 19.22
CA GLU A 87 -3.44 8.93 20.52
C GLU A 87 -1.97 8.53 20.36
N GLY A 88 -1.05 9.31 20.91
CA GLY A 88 0.37 8.96 20.98
C GLY A 88 1.02 8.69 19.63
N GLY A 89 0.70 9.47 18.59
CA GLY A 89 1.21 9.27 17.23
C GLY A 89 0.50 8.17 16.44
N ARG A 90 -0.58 7.61 16.97
CA ARG A 90 -1.40 6.56 16.34
C ARG A 90 -2.73 7.10 15.91
N ALA A 91 -3.17 6.71 14.73
CA ALA A 91 -4.56 6.85 14.30
C ALA A 91 -5.29 5.53 14.58
N ARG A 92 -6.44 5.59 15.22
CA ARG A 92 -7.24 4.44 15.63
C ARG A 92 -8.69 4.61 15.22
N ALA A 93 -9.33 3.51 14.84
CA ALA A 93 -10.77 3.44 14.70
C ALA A 93 -11.29 2.07 15.21
N ARG A 94 -12.51 2.07 15.70
CA ARG A 94 -13.21 0.85 16.10
C ARG A 94 -14.64 0.93 15.60
N THR A 95 -15.08 -0.14 14.97
CA THR A 95 -16.45 -0.26 14.46
C THR A 95 -16.89 -1.72 14.46
N THR A 96 -18.19 -1.95 14.43
CA THR A 96 -18.75 -3.25 14.14
C THR A 96 -19.31 -3.22 12.72
N LEU A 97 -18.82 -4.11 11.88
CA LEU A 97 -19.36 -4.35 10.54
C LEU A 97 -20.35 -5.49 10.58
N HIS A 98 -21.47 -5.33 9.90
CA HIS A 98 -22.52 -6.34 9.75
C HIS A 98 -22.47 -6.94 8.33
N ASP A 99 -23.28 -7.94 8.10
CA ASP A 99 -23.38 -8.62 6.80
C ASP A 99 -23.58 -7.60 5.66
N GLY A 100 -22.69 -7.65 4.67
CA GLY A 100 -22.65 -6.76 3.52
C GLY A 100 -21.93 -5.44 3.75
N ASP A 101 -21.67 -5.02 5.00
CA ASP A 101 -20.94 -3.78 5.28
C ASP A 101 -19.52 -3.83 4.74
N THR A 102 -19.05 -2.69 4.30
CA THR A 102 -17.71 -2.49 3.77
C THR A 102 -16.98 -1.37 4.51
N ALA A 103 -15.65 -1.42 4.48
CA ALA A 103 -14.80 -0.34 4.95
C ALA A 103 -13.51 -0.29 4.13
N PHE A 104 -12.84 0.86 4.10
CA PHE A 104 -11.53 1.00 3.51
C PHE A 104 -10.60 1.81 4.41
N VAL A 105 -9.30 1.62 4.19
CA VAL A 105 -8.23 2.44 4.76
C VAL A 105 -7.17 2.64 3.68
N ALA A 106 -6.77 3.87 3.44
CA ALA A 106 -5.69 4.21 2.53
C ALA A 106 -4.68 5.13 3.21
N LEU A 107 -3.42 4.70 3.22
CA LEU A 107 -2.27 5.48 3.66
C LEU A 107 -1.44 5.85 2.45
N SER A 108 -1.21 7.14 2.21
CA SER A 108 -0.46 7.66 1.07
C SER A 108 0.65 8.59 1.51
N TRP A 109 1.75 8.57 0.75
CA TRP A 109 2.89 9.49 0.90
C TRP A 109 3.34 10.05 -0.46
N SER A 110 2.39 10.19 -1.38
CA SER A 110 2.60 10.77 -2.70
C SER A 110 1.83 12.07 -2.89
N GLU A 111 2.14 12.78 -3.96
CA GLU A 111 1.39 13.97 -4.39
C GLU A 111 -0.01 13.62 -4.90
N HIS A 112 -0.23 12.36 -5.30
CA HIS A 112 -1.54 11.91 -5.78
C HIS A 112 -2.51 11.74 -4.61
N ALA A 113 -3.72 12.22 -4.81
CA ALA A 113 -4.77 12.11 -3.81
C ALA A 113 -5.11 10.63 -3.53
N PRO A 114 -5.14 10.22 -2.25
CA PRO A 114 -5.64 8.90 -1.89
C PRO A 114 -7.13 8.78 -2.22
N PRO A 115 -7.68 7.54 -2.32
CA PRO A 115 -9.12 7.34 -2.48
C PRO A 115 -9.86 7.92 -1.27
N VAL A 116 -11.02 8.53 -1.52
CA VAL A 116 -11.82 9.19 -0.47
C VAL A 116 -13.08 8.40 -0.08
N ASN A 117 -13.37 7.31 -0.79
CA ASN A 117 -14.49 6.42 -0.51
C ASN A 117 -14.14 4.95 -0.86
N TYR A 118 -15.00 4.03 -0.40
CA TYR A 118 -14.80 2.60 -0.64
C TYR A 118 -14.78 2.23 -2.13
N ASP A 119 -15.62 2.83 -2.95
CA ASP A 119 -15.70 2.49 -4.37
C ASP A 119 -14.41 2.84 -5.12
N GLU A 120 -13.84 4.02 -4.87
CA GLU A 120 -12.53 4.40 -5.43
C GLU A 120 -11.42 3.46 -4.94
N ALA A 121 -11.43 3.13 -3.65
CA ALA A 121 -10.47 2.20 -3.06
C ALA A 121 -10.59 0.81 -3.71
N TYR A 122 -11.80 0.31 -3.88
CA TYR A 122 -12.07 -0.98 -4.50
C TYR A 122 -11.68 -0.99 -5.99
N HIS A 123 -11.98 0.07 -6.73
CA HIS A 123 -11.54 0.20 -8.12
C HIS A 123 -10.01 0.12 -8.26
N ARG A 124 -9.26 0.80 -7.40
CA ARG A 124 -7.78 0.72 -7.41
C ARG A 124 -7.28 -0.68 -7.06
N LEU A 125 -7.96 -1.37 -6.14
CA LEU A 125 -7.65 -2.77 -5.81
C LEU A 125 -7.87 -3.68 -7.02
N VAL A 126 -9.04 -3.58 -7.67
CA VAL A 126 -9.37 -4.38 -8.87
C VAL A 126 -8.37 -4.11 -9.98
N TYR A 127 -8.10 -2.86 -10.27
CA TYR A 127 -7.12 -2.48 -11.28
C TYR A 127 -5.72 -3.09 -11.00
N THR A 128 -5.28 -3.05 -9.75
CA THR A 128 -4.01 -3.67 -9.34
C THR A 128 -4.04 -5.20 -9.51
N ALA A 129 -5.15 -5.83 -9.16
CA ALA A 129 -5.32 -7.27 -9.33
C ALA A 129 -5.32 -7.66 -10.82
N ASP A 130 -6.01 -6.90 -11.66
CA ASP A 130 -6.08 -7.13 -13.11
C ASP A 130 -4.69 -6.99 -13.76
N PHE A 131 -3.92 -5.97 -13.37
CA PHE A 131 -2.53 -5.83 -13.81
C PHE A 131 -1.69 -7.09 -13.52
N TRP A 132 -1.80 -7.65 -12.30
CA TRP A 132 -1.05 -8.84 -11.93
C TRP A 132 -1.56 -10.10 -12.62
N HIS A 133 -2.87 -10.22 -12.84
CA HIS A 133 -3.46 -11.32 -13.59
C HIS A 133 -3.04 -11.28 -15.06
N GLU A 134 -3.09 -10.10 -15.68
CA GLU A 134 -2.63 -9.92 -17.06
C GLU A 134 -1.15 -10.26 -17.18
N TRP A 135 -0.30 -9.76 -16.27
CA TRP A 135 1.12 -10.10 -16.30
C TRP A 135 1.36 -11.60 -16.19
N LEU A 136 0.64 -12.30 -15.30
CA LEU A 136 0.73 -13.77 -15.18
C LEU A 136 0.25 -14.48 -16.43
N SER A 137 -0.73 -13.96 -17.15
CA SER A 137 -1.28 -14.57 -18.36
C SER A 137 -0.27 -14.64 -19.51
N HIS A 138 0.74 -13.77 -19.52
CA HIS A 138 1.83 -13.80 -20.50
C HIS A 138 2.90 -14.86 -20.17
N GLY A 139 2.85 -15.47 -18.99
CA GLY A 139 3.79 -16.51 -18.59
C GLY A 139 3.39 -17.89 -19.09
N ASP A 140 4.33 -18.63 -19.65
CA ASP A 140 4.14 -20.05 -19.97
C ASP A 140 4.45 -20.91 -18.74
N PHE A 141 3.41 -21.23 -17.98
CA PHE A 141 3.51 -22.05 -16.78
C PHE A 141 3.05 -23.49 -17.10
N PRO A 142 3.88 -24.51 -16.79
CA PRO A 142 3.52 -25.90 -17.08
C PRO A 142 2.25 -26.31 -16.34
N ASP A 143 1.48 -27.19 -16.94
CA ASP A 143 0.36 -27.86 -16.29
C ASP A 143 0.89 -28.92 -15.31
N HIS A 144 1.10 -28.51 -14.07
CA HIS A 144 1.73 -29.33 -13.04
C HIS A 144 1.11 -28.98 -11.67
N PRO A 145 1.04 -29.92 -10.71
CA PRO A 145 0.51 -29.66 -9.36
C PRO A 145 1.15 -28.46 -8.66
N TRP A 146 2.39 -28.09 -9.02
CA TRP A 146 3.10 -26.91 -8.46
C TRP A 146 2.94 -25.64 -9.26
N ARG A 147 2.08 -25.60 -10.27
CA ARG A 147 1.84 -24.40 -11.09
C ARG A 147 1.57 -23.15 -10.25
N THR A 148 0.72 -23.28 -9.23
CA THR A 148 0.39 -22.15 -8.34
C THR A 148 1.60 -21.63 -7.58
N PHE A 149 2.51 -22.52 -7.15
CA PHE A 149 3.76 -22.11 -6.49
C PHE A 149 4.70 -21.41 -7.46
N LEU A 150 4.79 -21.87 -8.70
CA LEU A 150 5.59 -21.22 -9.75
C LEU A 150 5.04 -19.82 -10.05
N GLN A 151 3.74 -19.68 -10.19
CA GLN A 151 3.09 -18.39 -10.39
C GLN A 151 3.33 -17.43 -9.22
N ARG A 152 3.24 -17.93 -7.97
CA ARG A 152 3.53 -17.15 -6.78
C ARG A 152 5.00 -16.69 -6.74
N SER A 153 5.93 -17.56 -7.08
CA SER A 153 7.34 -17.23 -7.16
C SER A 153 7.62 -16.18 -8.24
N ALA A 154 6.99 -16.31 -9.41
CA ALA A 154 7.09 -15.33 -10.47
C ALA A 154 6.58 -13.94 -10.06
N LEU A 155 5.43 -13.88 -9.38
CA LEU A 155 4.89 -12.62 -8.82
C LEU A 155 5.86 -12.01 -7.79
N THR A 156 6.46 -12.82 -6.94
CA THR A 156 7.43 -12.34 -5.94
C THR A 156 8.65 -11.74 -6.63
N LEU A 157 9.24 -12.43 -7.60
CA LEU A 157 10.38 -11.94 -8.37
C LEU A 157 10.04 -10.65 -9.13
N LYS A 158 8.85 -10.59 -9.75
CA LYS A 158 8.38 -9.37 -10.41
C LYS A 158 8.20 -8.22 -9.41
N GLY A 159 7.65 -8.49 -8.24
CA GLY A 159 7.49 -7.49 -7.17
C GLY A 159 8.82 -6.97 -6.61
N LEU A 160 9.89 -7.78 -6.68
CA LEU A 160 11.25 -7.38 -6.29
C LEU A 160 12.03 -6.69 -7.42
N THR A 161 11.43 -6.56 -8.60
CA THR A 161 12.07 -5.87 -9.72
C THR A 161 11.83 -4.38 -9.60
N TYR A 162 12.92 -3.60 -9.51
CA TYR A 162 12.83 -2.14 -9.56
C TYR A 162 12.47 -1.70 -10.98
N ALA A 163 11.24 -1.27 -11.16
CA ALA A 163 10.64 -1.03 -12.46
C ALA A 163 11.46 -0.08 -13.37
N PRO A 164 12.02 1.05 -12.86
CA PRO A 164 12.75 1.99 -13.72
C PRO A 164 14.00 1.42 -14.39
N THR A 165 14.70 0.48 -13.75
CA THR A 165 15.97 -0.06 -14.26
C THR A 165 15.89 -1.54 -14.65
N GLY A 166 14.85 -2.26 -14.22
CA GLY A 166 14.76 -3.71 -14.35
C GLY A 166 15.65 -4.48 -13.37
N ALA A 167 16.36 -3.79 -12.47
CA ALA A 167 17.19 -4.45 -11.47
C ALA A 167 16.34 -5.22 -10.45
N LEU A 168 16.80 -6.41 -10.08
CA LEU A 168 16.15 -7.22 -9.06
C LEU A 168 16.82 -6.99 -7.70
N VAL A 169 16.03 -6.63 -6.69
CA VAL A 169 16.53 -6.54 -5.31
C VAL A 169 16.49 -7.92 -4.65
N ALA A 170 17.48 -8.21 -3.80
CA ALA A 170 17.57 -9.51 -3.15
C ALA A 170 16.44 -9.78 -2.15
N ALA A 171 15.94 -8.73 -1.49
CA ALA A 171 14.84 -8.81 -0.55
C ALA A 171 14.11 -7.47 -0.44
N ALA A 172 12.83 -7.50 -0.05
CA ALA A 172 12.05 -6.30 0.24
C ALA A 172 12.49 -5.60 1.55
N THR A 173 13.22 -6.31 2.43
CA THR A 173 13.76 -5.80 3.68
C THR A 173 15.20 -5.37 3.49
N THR A 174 15.52 -4.09 3.73
CA THR A 174 16.85 -3.53 3.47
C THR A 174 17.74 -3.46 4.71
N SER A 175 17.20 -3.68 5.90
CA SER A 175 17.89 -3.35 7.16
C SER A 175 17.87 -4.48 8.18
N LEU A 176 17.28 -5.61 7.85
CA LEU A 176 17.31 -6.77 8.74
C LEU A 176 18.52 -7.64 8.40
N PRO A 177 19.43 -7.92 9.35
CA PRO A 177 20.53 -8.83 9.13
C PRO A 177 20.00 -10.25 8.88
N GLU A 178 20.67 -11.00 8.00
CA GLU A 178 20.35 -12.43 7.76
C GLU A 178 20.56 -13.29 9.00
N THR A 179 21.47 -12.86 9.85
CA THR A 179 21.77 -13.52 11.12
C THR A 179 21.73 -12.48 12.24
N PRO A 180 21.04 -12.75 13.37
CA PRO A 180 21.06 -11.84 14.52
C PRO A 180 22.50 -11.58 14.98
N GLY A 181 22.92 -10.31 15.00
CA GLY A 181 24.27 -9.89 15.38
C GLY A 181 25.30 -9.95 14.25
N GLY A 182 24.90 -10.24 13.02
CA GLY A 182 25.74 -10.22 11.81
C GLY A 182 25.86 -8.84 11.18
#